data_79ab9194638c3c2a67cf506a044da540
#
_entry.id   79ab9194638c3c2a67cf506a044da540
#
_cell.length_a   1.000
_cell.length_b   1.000
_cell.length_c   1.000
_cell.angle_alpha   90.00
_cell.angle_beta   90.00
_cell.angle_gamma   90.00
#
_symmetry.space_group_name_H-M   'P 1'
#
loop_
_entity.id
_entity.type
_entity.pdbx_description
1 polymer ?
#
loop_
_entity_poly.entity_id
_entity_poly.type
_entity_poly.pdbx_seq_one_letter_code
_entity_poly.pdbx_strand_id
1 'polypeptide(L)'
;IRDAVMWLEFRRVLFRSTEIKIGADGTPTSYIDQIAEEKLINILKNAEVLSYLVSEEVGELKLGKGTKRSIILTQELRRTDLSEDETPKFIFLIDPIDGTNNAINEIPAYAISIAVAEVNQGNLATINDVELGFVYNIASGNYFEAEKGKGCLLNNEKVKPRDNVKINKMTLGGFTKTGTSEASTLVDRARRMRVLGSVVLELSYVASGKYDAFLDLRGSRIIDIAAGKLILEEAGCIITDKYGQKLNNILSIYEKTIVVAANNREMHKQIIDILNNNQADVIGKIGIISRIDQDKPILFSAKIIDHILTNGCEVVIEKELAAVIDRKSVV
;
A
#
# COMPACT_ATOMS: atom_id res chain seq x y z
N ILE A 1 -8.95 21.54 -13.59
CA ILE A 1 -7.58 20.98 -13.64
C ILE A 1 -7.24 20.47 -15.06
N ARG A 2 -8.05 20.86 -16.06
CA ARG A 2 -7.89 20.44 -17.48
C ARG A 2 -6.99 21.36 -18.31
N ASP A 3 -6.21 22.26 -17.72
CA ASP A 3 -5.41 23.21 -18.50
C ASP A 3 -4.19 22.52 -19.14
N ALA A 4 -4.21 22.47 -20.47
CA ALA A 4 -3.09 21.99 -21.30
C ALA A 4 -1.75 22.69 -20.99
N VAL A 5 -1.78 23.90 -20.45
CA VAL A 5 -0.61 24.67 -20.01
C VAL A 5 0.08 23.99 -18.82
N MET A 6 -0.68 23.46 -17.86
CA MET A 6 -0.14 22.72 -16.72
C MET A 6 0.57 21.43 -17.19
N TRP A 7 0.03 20.79 -18.24
CA TRP A 7 0.59 19.57 -18.84
C TRP A 7 1.93 19.82 -19.55
N LEU A 8 2.06 20.95 -20.24
CA LEU A 8 3.30 21.34 -20.94
C LEU A 8 4.40 21.77 -19.96
N GLU A 9 4.06 22.46 -18.86
CA GLU A 9 5.00 22.79 -17.80
C GLU A 9 5.43 21.53 -17.03
N PHE A 10 4.49 20.62 -16.73
CA PHE A 10 4.76 19.35 -16.08
C PHE A 10 5.72 18.47 -16.91
N ARG A 11 5.52 18.36 -18.23
CA ARG A 11 6.46 17.66 -19.12
C ARG A 11 7.88 18.26 -19.10
N ARG A 12 8.01 19.58 -19.01
CA ARG A 12 9.32 20.24 -18.93
C ARG A 12 10.06 19.96 -17.62
N VAL A 13 9.33 19.71 -16.54
CA VAL A 13 9.87 19.40 -15.22
C VAL A 13 10.25 17.93 -15.09
N LEU A 14 9.50 17.02 -15.70
CA LEU A 14 9.79 15.58 -15.74
C LEU A 14 11.23 15.24 -16.19
N PHE A 15 11.82 16.05 -17.07
CA PHE A 15 13.18 15.85 -17.59
C PHE A 15 14.32 16.28 -16.65
N ARG A 16 14.03 16.74 -15.42
CA ARG A 16 15.04 17.23 -14.46
C ARG A 16 14.82 16.71 -13.05
N SER A 17 14.63 15.40 -12.90
CA SER A 17 14.45 14.82 -11.58
C SER A 17 15.81 14.53 -10.93
N THR A 18 16.33 15.51 -10.22
CA THR A 18 17.37 15.28 -9.21
C THR A 18 16.69 15.10 -7.85
N GLU A 19 17.18 14.14 -7.06
CA GLU A 19 16.85 14.08 -5.63
C GLU A 19 17.33 15.37 -4.96
N ILE A 20 16.46 16.05 -4.23
CA ILE A 20 16.77 17.37 -3.66
C ILE A 20 16.69 17.41 -2.14
N LYS A 21 15.95 16.52 -1.51
CA LYS A 21 15.81 16.44 -0.06
C LYS A 21 15.26 15.06 0.36
N ILE A 22 15.12 14.85 1.64
CA ILE A 22 14.36 13.73 2.21
C ILE A 22 12.96 14.22 2.54
N GLY A 23 11.94 13.51 2.08
CA GLY A 23 10.54 13.76 2.36
C GLY A 23 10.15 13.49 3.81
N ALA A 24 8.95 13.87 4.20
CA ALA A 24 8.46 13.70 5.56
C ALA A 24 8.26 12.22 5.93
N ASP A 25 8.04 11.36 4.95
CA ASP A 25 7.94 9.90 5.10
C ASP A 25 9.32 9.20 5.19
N GLY A 26 10.42 9.94 5.00
CA GLY A 26 11.79 9.44 5.04
C GLY A 26 12.34 8.93 3.71
N THR A 27 11.60 9.08 2.60
CA THR A 27 12.07 8.73 1.25
C THR A 27 12.73 9.91 0.53
N PRO A 28 13.60 9.68 -0.48
CA PRO A 28 14.15 10.76 -1.29
C PRO A 28 13.07 11.46 -2.11
N THR A 29 12.95 12.79 -1.95
CA THR A 29 12.07 13.65 -2.74
C THR A 29 12.72 14.01 -4.07
N SER A 30 12.04 13.80 -5.18
CA SER A 30 12.45 14.32 -6.46
C SER A 30 11.93 15.75 -6.68
N TYR A 31 12.57 16.49 -7.61
CA TYR A 31 12.15 17.85 -7.94
C TYR A 31 10.72 17.91 -8.50
N ILE A 32 10.27 16.86 -9.16
CA ILE A 32 8.92 16.77 -9.72
C ILE A 32 7.86 16.63 -8.62
N ASP A 33 8.12 15.82 -7.58
CA ASP A 33 7.20 15.65 -6.45
C ASP A 33 7.02 16.96 -5.71
N GLN A 34 8.13 17.67 -5.45
CA GLN A 34 8.08 18.98 -4.79
C GLN A 34 7.22 19.98 -5.55
N ILE A 35 7.39 20.12 -6.88
CA ILE A 35 6.60 21.08 -7.67
C ILE A 35 5.12 20.72 -7.68
N ALA A 36 4.81 19.42 -7.84
CA ALA A 36 3.43 18.95 -7.84
C ALA A 36 2.75 19.25 -6.50
N GLU A 37 3.45 18.95 -5.40
CA GLU A 37 2.95 19.18 -4.05
C GLU A 37 2.79 20.69 -3.74
N GLU A 38 3.77 21.53 -4.07
CA GLU A 38 3.70 22.98 -3.86
C GLU A 38 2.49 23.60 -4.56
N LYS A 39 2.17 23.17 -5.78
CA LYS A 39 0.98 23.64 -6.51
C LYS A 39 -0.32 23.25 -5.79
N LEU A 40 -0.44 22.00 -5.33
CA LEU A 40 -1.60 21.51 -4.58
C LEU A 40 -1.77 22.25 -3.26
N ILE A 41 -0.68 22.42 -2.50
CA ILE A 41 -0.68 23.18 -1.25
C ILE A 41 -1.14 24.62 -1.46
N ASN A 42 -0.65 25.29 -2.51
CA ASN A 42 -1.05 26.66 -2.80
C ASN A 42 -2.53 26.79 -3.12
N ILE A 43 -3.12 25.83 -3.83
CA ILE A 43 -4.58 25.78 -4.09
C ILE A 43 -5.32 25.64 -2.76
N LEU A 44 -4.97 24.66 -1.93
CA LEU A 44 -5.62 24.41 -0.64
C LEU A 44 -5.44 25.56 0.35
N LYS A 45 -4.24 26.16 0.39
CA LYS A 45 -3.95 27.32 1.25
C LYS A 45 -4.82 28.53 0.92
N ASN A 46 -5.10 28.75 -0.37
CA ASN A 46 -5.93 29.85 -0.84
C ASN A 46 -7.43 29.55 -0.79
N ALA A 47 -7.80 28.30 -0.53
CA ALA A 47 -9.18 27.94 -0.29
C ALA A 47 -9.65 28.59 1.04
N GLU A 48 -10.89 29.03 1.08
CA GLU A 48 -11.48 29.60 2.29
C GLU A 48 -11.76 28.52 3.36
N VAL A 49 -11.72 27.26 2.97
CA VAL A 49 -11.98 26.10 3.84
C VAL A 49 -10.73 25.71 4.60
N LEU A 50 -10.83 25.71 5.92
CA LEU A 50 -9.81 25.18 6.80
C LEU A 50 -9.75 23.65 6.68
N SER A 51 -8.56 23.09 6.47
CA SER A 51 -8.37 21.66 6.23
C SER A 51 -7.09 21.12 6.85
N TYR A 52 -7.05 19.81 7.09
CA TYR A 52 -5.81 19.08 7.30
C TYR A 52 -5.31 18.51 5.96
N LEU A 53 -4.01 18.42 5.82
CA LEU A 53 -3.32 17.77 4.70
C LEU A 53 -2.37 16.71 5.25
N VAL A 54 -2.40 15.53 4.64
CA VAL A 54 -1.39 14.47 4.80
C VAL A 54 -0.78 14.24 3.44
N SER A 55 0.51 14.51 3.30
CA SER A 55 1.22 14.37 2.02
C SER A 55 2.64 13.83 2.25
N GLU A 56 3.17 13.13 1.25
CA GLU A 56 4.44 12.40 1.33
C GLU A 56 5.62 13.32 1.67
N GLU A 57 5.69 14.48 1.01
CA GLU A 57 6.86 15.33 1.02
C GLU A 57 6.89 16.33 2.17
N VAL A 58 5.74 16.90 2.52
CA VAL A 58 5.61 17.91 3.58
C VAL A 58 5.06 17.37 4.88
N GLY A 59 4.56 16.13 4.89
CA GLY A 59 3.99 15.51 6.08
C GLY A 59 2.58 15.99 6.38
N GLU A 60 2.30 16.27 7.65
CA GLU A 60 0.98 16.61 8.16
C GLU A 60 0.87 18.10 8.43
N LEU A 61 -0.10 18.77 7.79
CA LEU A 61 -0.29 20.22 7.86
C LEU A 61 -1.73 20.58 8.22
N LYS A 62 -1.90 21.74 8.85
CA LYS A 62 -3.16 22.47 8.92
C LYS A 62 -3.10 23.64 7.93
N LEU A 63 -4.04 23.71 7.00
CA LEU A 63 -4.09 24.66 5.89
C LEU A 63 -5.42 25.39 5.83
N GLY A 64 -5.43 26.55 5.19
CA GLY A 64 -6.60 27.37 4.87
C GLY A 64 -6.49 28.78 5.38
N LYS A 65 -7.31 29.70 4.87
CA LYS A 65 -7.29 31.14 5.19
C LYS A 65 -5.90 31.76 5.08
N GLY A 66 -5.11 31.38 4.06
CA GLY A 66 -3.75 31.85 3.83
C GLY A 66 -2.68 31.29 4.79
N THR A 67 -3.04 30.35 5.68
CA THR A 67 -2.14 29.78 6.70
C THR A 67 -1.56 28.44 6.27
N LYS A 68 -0.38 28.12 6.81
CA LYS A 68 0.26 26.78 6.71
C LYS A 68 0.97 26.51 8.01
N ARG A 69 0.62 25.42 8.71
CA ARG A 69 1.25 25.02 9.97
C ARG A 69 1.47 23.51 9.98
N SER A 70 2.69 23.07 10.29
CA SER A 70 2.98 21.66 10.55
C SER A 70 2.32 21.21 11.85
N ILE A 71 1.79 20.01 11.85
CA ILE A 71 1.03 19.41 12.96
C ILE A 71 1.40 17.94 13.12
N ILE A 72 0.83 17.33 14.15
CA ILE A 72 0.68 15.88 14.27
C ILE A 72 -0.82 15.61 14.20
N LEU A 73 -1.30 15.04 13.10
CA LEU A 73 -2.74 14.91 12.80
C LEU A 73 -3.48 14.17 13.92
N THR A 74 -2.92 13.08 14.42
CA THR A 74 -3.53 12.29 15.50
C THR A 74 -3.68 13.08 16.81
N GLN A 75 -2.84 14.07 17.07
CA GLN A 75 -2.97 14.97 18.21
C GLN A 75 -4.03 16.04 17.95
N GLU A 76 -4.01 16.65 16.77
CA GLU A 76 -5.00 17.68 16.39
C GLU A 76 -6.42 17.12 16.37
N LEU A 77 -6.64 15.89 15.87
CA LEU A 77 -7.96 15.24 15.83
C LEU A 77 -8.52 14.94 17.24
N ARG A 78 -7.67 14.73 18.23
CA ARG A 78 -8.09 14.49 19.63
C ARG A 78 -8.44 15.76 20.39
N ARG A 79 -8.19 16.92 19.83
CA ARG A 79 -8.50 18.20 20.48
C ARG A 79 -10.00 18.41 20.55
N THR A 80 -10.49 18.82 21.70
CA THR A 80 -11.89 19.17 21.96
C THR A 80 -12.05 20.64 22.35
N ASP A 81 -10.93 21.39 22.35
CA ASP A 81 -10.85 22.80 22.78
C ASP A 81 -10.92 23.78 21.60
N LEU A 82 -11.07 23.29 20.38
CA LEU A 82 -11.18 24.14 19.18
C LEU A 82 -12.63 24.66 19.03
N SER A 83 -12.74 25.94 18.69
CA SER A 83 -14.00 26.50 18.24
C SER A 83 -14.40 25.97 16.85
N GLU A 84 -15.67 26.12 16.47
CA GLU A 84 -16.17 25.65 15.18
C GLU A 84 -15.39 26.29 14.01
N ASP A 85 -15.05 27.59 14.11
CA ASP A 85 -14.28 28.32 13.09
C ASP A 85 -12.81 27.90 13.01
N GLU A 86 -12.28 27.24 14.05
CA GLU A 86 -10.89 26.75 14.11
C GLU A 86 -10.78 25.27 13.74
N THR A 87 -11.91 24.58 13.66
CA THR A 87 -11.96 23.14 13.38
C THR A 87 -11.93 22.90 11.88
N PRO A 88 -10.90 22.22 11.35
CA PRO A 88 -10.91 21.79 9.95
C PRO A 88 -12.06 20.85 9.66
N LYS A 89 -12.68 21.00 8.48
CA LYS A 89 -13.79 20.14 8.05
C LYS A 89 -13.34 18.90 7.31
N PHE A 90 -12.17 18.96 6.67
CA PHE A 90 -11.69 17.90 5.80
C PHE A 90 -10.23 17.56 6.08
N ILE A 91 -9.89 16.31 5.80
CA ILE A 91 -8.52 15.79 5.70
C ILE A 91 -8.29 15.43 4.24
N PHE A 92 -7.30 16.05 3.62
CA PHE A 92 -6.80 15.68 2.30
C PHE A 92 -5.60 14.75 2.46
N LEU A 93 -5.66 13.57 1.85
CA LEU A 93 -4.51 12.67 1.70
C LEU A 93 -4.08 12.77 0.25
N ILE A 94 -2.84 13.19 0.04
CA ILE A 94 -2.33 13.46 -1.30
C ILE A 94 -1.00 12.76 -1.50
N ASP A 95 -0.94 11.92 -2.52
CA ASP A 95 0.31 11.52 -3.15
C ASP A 95 0.41 12.28 -4.48
N PRO A 96 1.33 13.25 -4.59
CA PRO A 96 1.46 14.09 -5.78
C PRO A 96 1.88 13.29 -7.01
N ILE A 97 2.68 12.22 -6.83
CA ILE A 97 3.11 11.35 -7.93
C ILE A 97 3.35 9.92 -7.41
N ASP A 98 2.28 9.12 -7.32
CA ASP A 98 2.44 7.68 -7.14
C ASP A 98 3.11 7.07 -8.38
N GLY A 99 4.27 6.47 -8.20
CA GLY A 99 5.11 5.97 -9.27
C GLY A 99 6.19 6.96 -9.75
N THR A 100 6.79 7.75 -8.85
CA THR A 100 7.86 8.72 -9.15
C THR A 100 9.00 8.10 -9.96
N ASN A 101 9.42 6.88 -9.65
CA ASN A 101 10.45 6.16 -10.41
C ASN A 101 10.04 5.94 -11.88
N ASN A 102 8.76 5.66 -12.14
CA ASN A 102 8.25 5.54 -13.49
C ASN A 102 8.26 6.88 -14.21
N ALA A 103 7.84 7.95 -13.52
CA ALA A 103 7.85 9.29 -14.08
C ALA A 103 9.26 9.73 -14.47
N ILE A 104 10.26 9.49 -13.61
CA ILE A 104 11.66 9.78 -13.86
C ILE A 104 12.20 9.02 -15.08
N ASN A 105 11.82 7.76 -15.23
CA ASN A 105 12.29 6.89 -16.32
C ASN A 105 11.36 6.89 -17.54
N GLU A 106 10.42 7.83 -17.63
CA GLU A 106 9.46 7.97 -18.72
C GLU A 106 8.60 6.73 -18.97
N ILE A 107 8.41 5.89 -17.95
CA ILE A 107 7.50 4.75 -17.99
C ILE A 107 6.09 5.28 -17.76
N PRO A 108 5.12 5.10 -18.67
CA PRO A 108 3.82 5.79 -18.63
C PRO A 108 2.84 5.18 -17.60
N ALA A 109 3.27 5.06 -16.36
CA ALA A 109 2.52 4.46 -15.25
C ALA A 109 2.78 5.22 -13.95
N TYR A 110 2.28 6.45 -13.85
CA TYR A 110 2.34 7.31 -12.68
C TYR A 110 1.11 8.20 -12.59
N ALA A 111 0.70 8.52 -11.37
CA ALA A 111 -0.58 9.19 -11.13
C ALA A 111 -0.53 10.16 -9.96
N ILE A 112 -1.44 11.14 -9.97
CA ILE A 112 -1.84 11.90 -8.79
C ILE A 112 -2.92 11.13 -8.06
N SER A 113 -2.79 10.97 -6.75
CA SER A 113 -3.78 10.38 -5.85
C SER A 113 -4.26 11.40 -4.83
N ILE A 114 -5.57 11.60 -4.75
CA ILE A 114 -6.20 12.49 -3.77
C ILE A 114 -7.37 11.75 -3.12
N ALA A 115 -7.32 11.63 -1.80
CA ALA A 115 -8.47 11.20 -1.01
C ALA A 115 -8.90 12.31 -0.06
N VAL A 116 -10.20 12.41 0.21
CA VAL A 116 -10.76 13.40 1.12
C VAL A 116 -11.62 12.67 2.14
N ALA A 117 -11.32 12.88 3.43
CA ALA A 117 -12.11 12.39 4.54
C ALA A 117 -12.74 13.56 5.31
N GLU A 118 -13.91 13.32 5.92
CA GLU A 118 -14.49 14.28 6.85
C GLU A 118 -13.84 14.20 8.24
N VAL A 119 -13.71 15.33 8.89
CA VAL A 119 -13.21 15.42 10.27
C VAL A 119 -14.33 15.21 11.26
N ASN A 120 -14.21 14.17 12.08
CA ASN A 120 -15.03 13.95 13.26
C ASN A 120 -14.20 14.30 14.50
N GLN A 121 -14.30 15.54 14.98
CA GLN A 121 -13.52 16.02 16.11
C GLN A 121 -13.68 15.12 17.35
N GLY A 122 -12.57 14.85 18.04
CA GLY A 122 -12.52 13.93 19.18
C GLY A 122 -12.27 12.46 18.79
N ASN A 123 -12.40 12.10 17.51
CA ASN A 123 -12.15 10.76 17.00
C ASN A 123 -10.97 10.74 16.03
N LEU A 124 -10.22 9.63 16.03
CA LEU A 124 -9.20 9.41 15.01
C LEU A 124 -9.86 9.03 13.69
N ALA A 125 -9.55 9.77 12.64
CA ALA A 125 -9.99 9.44 11.29
C ALA A 125 -9.22 8.22 10.76
N THR A 126 -9.94 7.34 10.09
CA THR A 126 -9.41 6.11 9.50
C THR A 126 -9.64 6.10 7.98
N ILE A 127 -9.03 5.16 7.30
CA ILE A 127 -9.21 4.98 5.85
C ILE A 127 -10.69 4.69 5.45
N ASN A 128 -11.55 4.34 6.42
CA ASN A 128 -12.99 4.15 6.19
C ASN A 128 -13.79 5.46 6.23
N ASP A 129 -13.18 6.55 6.70
CA ASP A 129 -13.80 7.87 6.75
C ASP A 129 -13.54 8.69 5.48
N VAL A 130 -12.90 8.07 4.47
CA VAL A 130 -12.70 8.66 3.15
C VAL A 130 -14.04 8.70 2.42
N GLU A 131 -14.45 9.91 1.99
CA GLU A 131 -15.72 10.18 1.31
C GLU A 131 -15.54 10.43 -0.20
N LEU A 132 -14.36 10.96 -0.60
CA LEU A 132 -14.03 11.22 -2.00
C LEU A 132 -12.67 10.63 -2.34
N GLY A 133 -12.56 10.01 -3.52
CA GLY A 133 -11.32 9.49 -4.08
C GLY A 133 -11.14 9.94 -5.52
N PHE A 134 -9.95 10.45 -5.85
CA PHE A 134 -9.60 10.89 -7.19
C PHE A 134 -8.21 10.39 -7.56
N VAL A 135 -8.09 9.80 -8.76
CA VAL A 135 -6.82 9.30 -9.31
C VAL A 135 -6.69 9.75 -10.76
N TYR A 136 -5.64 10.51 -11.05
CA TYR A 136 -5.36 10.99 -12.39
C TYR A 136 -4.09 10.36 -12.95
N ASN A 137 -4.22 9.50 -13.95
CA ASN A 137 -3.07 8.95 -14.67
C ASN A 137 -2.49 10.04 -15.58
N ILE A 138 -1.35 10.60 -15.18
CA ILE A 138 -0.71 11.73 -15.84
C ILE A 138 -0.29 11.37 -17.28
N ALA A 139 0.18 10.15 -17.48
CA ALA A 139 0.69 9.71 -18.78
C ALA A 139 -0.42 9.53 -19.84
N SER A 140 -1.59 9.02 -19.44
CA SER A 140 -2.70 8.71 -20.34
C SER A 140 -3.79 9.79 -20.38
N GLY A 141 -3.84 10.67 -19.37
CA GLY A 141 -4.92 11.64 -19.18
C GLY A 141 -6.22 11.02 -18.66
N ASN A 142 -6.24 9.73 -18.34
CA ASN A 142 -7.41 9.09 -17.73
C ASN A 142 -7.52 9.45 -16.26
N TYR A 143 -8.75 9.63 -15.76
CA TYR A 143 -8.98 9.86 -14.35
C TYR A 143 -10.12 9.00 -13.82
N PHE A 144 -9.93 8.55 -12.59
CA PHE A 144 -10.94 7.86 -11.80
C PHE A 144 -11.43 8.79 -10.72
N GLU A 145 -12.72 8.75 -10.46
CA GLU A 145 -13.35 9.47 -9.35
C GLU A 145 -14.38 8.57 -8.67
N ALA A 146 -14.45 8.65 -7.36
CA ALA A 146 -15.42 7.94 -6.54
C ALA A 146 -15.91 8.83 -5.42
N GLU A 147 -17.20 8.77 -5.15
CA GLU A 147 -17.83 9.34 -3.97
C GLU A 147 -18.56 8.22 -3.24
N LYS A 148 -18.37 8.14 -1.94
CA LYS A 148 -18.90 7.07 -1.10
C LYS A 148 -20.41 6.95 -1.24
N GLY A 149 -20.87 5.75 -1.58
CA GLY A 149 -22.27 5.44 -1.84
C GLY A 149 -22.81 5.88 -3.20
N LYS A 150 -21.98 6.50 -4.08
CA LYS A 150 -22.43 6.98 -5.40
C LYS A 150 -21.78 6.23 -6.57
N GLY A 151 -20.83 5.37 -6.29
CA GLY A 151 -20.13 4.57 -7.29
C GLY A 151 -18.84 5.21 -7.78
N CYS A 152 -18.21 4.55 -8.73
CA CYS A 152 -16.93 4.95 -9.34
C CYS A 152 -17.09 5.24 -10.83
N LEU A 153 -16.41 6.28 -11.30
CA LEU A 153 -16.36 6.68 -12.71
C LEU A 153 -14.93 6.67 -13.23
N LEU A 154 -14.77 6.31 -14.49
CA LEU A 154 -13.56 6.51 -15.30
C LEU A 154 -13.90 7.47 -16.44
N ASN A 155 -13.31 8.65 -16.48
CA ASN A 155 -13.62 9.69 -17.48
C ASN A 155 -15.12 10.00 -17.63
N ASN A 156 -15.85 10.12 -16.51
CA ASN A 156 -17.30 10.30 -16.40
C ASN A 156 -18.15 9.08 -16.79
N GLU A 157 -17.57 7.92 -17.08
CA GLU A 157 -18.30 6.70 -17.38
C GLU A 157 -18.24 5.72 -16.21
N LYS A 158 -19.36 5.07 -15.87
CA LYS A 158 -19.40 4.10 -14.78
C LYS A 158 -18.46 2.93 -15.08
N VAL A 159 -17.58 2.64 -14.14
CA VAL A 159 -16.70 1.47 -14.23
C VAL A 159 -17.40 0.22 -13.70
N LYS A 160 -16.97 -0.91 -14.24
CA LYS A 160 -17.33 -2.25 -13.74
C LYS A 160 -16.10 -3.13 -13.76
N PRO A 161 -15.86 -3.86 -12.67
CA PRO A 161 -14.83 -4.90 -12.65
C PRO A 161 -15.21 -6.05 -13.59
N ARG A 162 -14.25 -6.90 -13.92
CA ARG A 162 -14.53 -8.12 -14.69
C ARG A 162 -15.19 -9.16 -13.80
N ASP A 163 -16.23 -9.79 -14.33
CA ASP A 163 -16.96 -10.85 -13.63
C ASP A 163 -16.42 -12.25 -13.98
N ASN A 164 -16.59 -13.19 -13.03
CA ASN A 164 -16.42 -14.63 -13.24
C ASN A 164 -15.08 -15.08 -13.84
N VAL A 165 -13.99 -14.42 -13.50
CA VAL A 165 -12.64 -14.84 -13.90
C VAL A 165 -12.18 -15.96 -12.96
N LYS A 166 -11.76 -17.09 -13.52
CA LYS A 166 -11.12 -18.18 -12.75
C LYS A 166 -9.68 -17.77 -12.40
N ILE A 167 -9.18 -18.24 -11.24
CA ILE A 167 -7.84 -17.89 -10.74
C ILE A 167 -6.73 -18.19 -11.75
N ASN A 168 -6.82 -19.32 -12.49
CA ASN A 168 -5.86 -19.68 -13.54
C ASN A 168 -5.97 -18.87 -14.84
N LYS A 169 -6.90 -17.91 -14.90
CA LYS A 169 -7.04 -16.92 -15.99
C LYS A 169 -6.83 -15.49 -15.49
N MET A 170 -6.59 -15.33 -14.20
CA MET A 170 -6.43 -14.05 -13.52
C MET A 170 -5.22 -13.27 -14.04
N THR A 171 -5.39 -11.98 -14.22
CA THR A 171 -4.31 -11.00 -14.30
C THR A 171 -4.14 -10.40 -12.91
N LEU A 172 -3.03 -10.71 -12.27
CA LEU A 172 -2.65 -10.23 -10.95
C LEU A 172 -1.72 -9.02 -11.10
N GLY A 173 -2.07 -7.90 -10.49
CA GLY A 173 -1.18 -6.77 -10.28
C GLY A 173 -0.51 -6.85 -8.92
N GLY A 174 0.60 -6.14 -8.74
CA GLY A 174 1.12 -5.91 -7.39
C GLY A 174 2.58 -6.23 -7.16
N PHE A 175 2.94 -6.21 -5.89
CA PHE A 175 4.31 -6.28 -5.40
C PHE A 175 4.46 -7.41 -4.38
N THR A 176 5.50 -8.20 -4.54
CA THR A 176 5.88 -9.22 -3.57
C THR A 176 7.20 -8.85 -2.92
N LYS A 177 7.37 -9.18 -1.65
CA LYS A 177 8.65 -9.02 -0.98
C LYS A 177 9.60 -10.12 -1.45
N THR A 178 10.82 -9.75 -1.82
CA THR A 178 11.86 -10.72 -2.20
C THR A 178 12.09 -11.72 -1.06
N GLY A 179 12.05 -13.01 -1.38
CA GLY A 179 12.31 -14.10 -0.40
C GLY A 179 11.08 -14.57 0.37
N THR A 180 9.88 -14.06 0.11
CA THR A 180 8.66 -14.62 0.68
C THR A 180 8.06 -15.68 -0.24
N SER A 181 7.88 -16.90 0.29
CA SER A 181 7.15 -17.96 -0.41
C SER A 181 5.62 -17.75 -0.40
N GLU A 182 5.13 -16.78 0.41
CA GLU A 182 3.70 -16.56 0.64
C GLU A 182 2.91 -16.32 -0.65
N ALA A 183 3.47 -15.59 -1.61
CA ALA A 183 2.80 -15.30 -2.87
C ALA A 183 3.15 -16.25 -4.00
N SER A 184 4.14 -17.14 -3.87
CA SER A 184 4.64 -17.97 -4.98
C SER A 184 3.52 -18.81 -5.61
N THR A 185 2.76 -19.54 -4.81
CA THR A 185 1.63 -20.34 -5.29
C THR A 185 0.56 -19.50 -6.00
N LEU A 186 0.31 -18.28 -5.51
CA LEU A 186 -0.64 -17.38 -6.15
C LEU A 186 -0.14 -16.89 -7.50
N VAL A 187 1.14 -16.50 -7.58
CA VAL A 187 1.79 -16.07 -8.82
C VAL A 187 1.82 -17.21 -9.84
N ASP A 188 2.15 -18.42 -9.42
CA ASP A 188 2.16 -19.62 -10.29
C ASP A 188 0.78 -19.98 -10.84
N ARG A 189 -0.28 -19.75 -10.06
CA ARG A 189 -1.67 -19.98 -10.49
C ARG A 189 -2.21 -18.87 -11.38
N ALA A 190 -1.68 -17.65 -11.27
CA ALA A 190 -2.13 -16.53 -12.10
C ALA A 190 -1.69 -16.72 -13.55
N ARG A 191 -2.57 -16.39 -14.50
CA ARG A 191 -2.21 -16.42 -15.92
C ARG A 191 -1.14 -15.38 -16.26
N ARG A 192 -1.18 -14.23 -15.59
CA ARG A 192 -0.24 -13.10 -15.80
C ARG A 192 -0.01 -12.39 -14.49
N MET A 193 1.25 -12.07 -14.25
CA MET A 193 1.66 -11.11 -13.22
C MET A 193 2.06 -9.79 -13.88
N ARG A 194 1.69 -8.68 -13.27
CA ARG A 194 2.05 -7.32 -13.65
C ARG A 194 2.62 -6.60 -12.43
N VAL A 195 3.70 -5.87 -12.63
CA VAL A 195 4.28 -4.96 -11.64
C VAL A 195 4.42 -3.61 -12.31
N LEU A 196 3.46 -2.74 -12.08
CA LEU A 196 3.39 -1.47 -12.81
C LEU A 196 4.19 -0.36 -12.14
N GLY A 197 4.34 -0.40 -10.82
CA GLY A 197 5.13 0.58 -10.07
C GLY A 197 4.33 1.77 -9.54
N SER A 198 3.01 1.79 -9.73
CA SER A 198 2.09 2.76 -9.16
C SER A 198 0.95 2.00 -8.49
N VAL A 199 0.90 2.06 -7.16
CA VAL A 199 -0.07 1.31 -6.36
C VAL A 199 -1.49 1.75 -6.68
N VAL A 200 -1.72 3.05 -6.71
CA VAL A 200 -3.07 3.59 -6.93
C VAL A 200 -3.59 3.31 -8.34
N LEU A 201 -2.73 3.29 -9.37
CA LEU A 201 -3.13 2.89 -10.72
C LEU A 201 -3.48 1.39 -10.78
N GLU A 202 -2.69 0.54 -10.12
CA GLU A 202 -2.97 -0.89 -10.12
C GLU A 202 -4.30 -1.21 -9.41
N LEU A 203 -4.61 -0.55 -8.29
CA LEU A 203 -5.92 -0.62 -7.63
C LEU A 203 -7.05 -0.15 -8.55
N SER A 204 -6.87 1.00 -9.21
CA SER A 204 -7.83 1.56 -10.17
C SER A 204 -8.05 0.63 -11.38
N TYR A 205 -7.02 -0.13 -11.76
CA TYR A 205 -7.12 -1.10 -12.85
C TYR A 205 -7.90 -2.36 -12.43
N VAL A 206 -7.88 -2.74 -11.16
CA VAL A 206 -8.80 -3.78 -10.66
C VAL A 206 -10.24 -3.26 -10.72
N ALA A 207 -10.51 -2.05 -10.24
CA ALA A 207 -11.84 -1.43 -10.28
C ALA A 207 -12.41 -1.37 -11.70
N SER A 208 -11.58 -1.05 -12.70
CA SER A 208 -12.00 -0.94 -14.11
C SER A 208 -11.89 -2.25 -14.92
N GLY A 209 -11.60 -3.37 -14.28
CA GLY A 209 -11.53 -4.69 -14.94
C GLY A 209 -10.33 -4.90 -15.86
N LYS A 210 -9.32 -4.04 -15.82
CA LYS A 210 -8.06 -4.23 -16.54
C LYS A 210 -7.19 -5.29 -15.85
N TYR A 211 -7.27 -5.36 -14.52
CA TYR A 211 -6.74 -6.41 -13.66
C TYR A 211 -7.89 -7.15 -12.98
N ASP A 212 -7.63 -8.34 -12.46
CA ASP A 212 -8.60 -9.13 -11.73
C ASP A 212 -8.34 -9.08 -10.22
N ALA A 213 -7.08 -8.89 -9.83
CA ALA A 213 -6.66 -8.76 -8.45
C ALA A 213 -5.39 -7.91 -8.33
N PHE A 214 -5.14 -7.44 -7.11
CA PHE A 214 -3.91 -6.75 -6.71
C PHE A 214 -3.44 -7.25 -5.36
N LEU A 215 -2.11 -7.34 -5.20
CA LEU A 215 -1.46 -7.81 -3.97
C LEU A 215 -0.23 -6.93 -3.69
N ASP A 216 -0.16 -6.30 -2.51
CA ASP A 216 1.10 -5.73 -2.01
C ASP A 216 1.46 -6.29 -0.62
N LEU A 217 2.43 -7.20 -0.59
CA LEU A 217 2.95 -7.82 0.63
C LEU A 217 4.10 -7.02 1.28
N ARG A 218 4.56 -5.94 0.66
CA ARG A 218 5.60 -5.07 1.23
C ARG A 218 5.03 -4.16 2.31
N GLY A 219 3.74 -3.85 2.20
CA GLY A 219 3.02 -2.85 2.97
C GLY A 219 2.98 -1.49 2.26
N SER A 220 1.81 -1.16 1.70
CA SER A 220 1.51 0.16 1.13
C SER A 220 1.26 1.19 2.22
N ARG A 221 1.70 2.43 2.02
CA ARG A 221 1.33 3.56 2.88
C ARG A 221 -0.15 3.87 2.70
N ILE A 222 -0.77 4.41 3.74
CA ILE A 222 -2.20 4.75 3.67
C ILE A 222 -2.49 5.83 2.63
N ILE A 223 -1.58 6.78 2.44
CA ILE A 223 -1.70 7.82 1.41
C ILE A 223 -1.74 7.24 -0.02
N ASP A 224 -0.99 6.17 -0.29
CA ASP A 224 -0.91 5.53 -1.61
C ASP A 224 -2.20 4.75 -1.96
N ILE A 225 -2.95 4.33 -0.94
CA ILE A 225 -4.10 3.44 -1.15
C ILE A 225 -5.46 4.07 -0.84
N ALA A 226 -5.51 5.20 -0.13
CA ALA A 226 -6.77 5.77 0.37
C ALA A 226 -7.78 6.06 -0.75
N ALA A 227 -7.37 6.74 -1.82
CA ALA A 227 -8.23 7.01 -2.97
C ALA A 227 -8.54 5.70 -3.74
N GLY A 228 -7.54 4.86 -3.98
CA GLY A 228 -7.70 3.58 -4.67
C GLY A 228 -8.64 2.62 -3.96
N LYS A 229 -8.61 2.61 -2.61
CA LYS A 229 -9.54 1.81 -1.80
C LYS A 229 -10.99 2.23 -2.04
N LEU A 230 -11.29 3.52 -1.95
CA LEU A 230 -12.66 4.00 -2.18
C LEU A 230 -13.09 3.69 -3.62
N ILE A 231 -12.24 3.94 -4.61
CA ILE A 231 -12.49 3.61 -6.03
C ILE A 231 -12.84 2.14 -6.21
N LEU A 232 -12.10 1.23 -5.55
CA LEU A 232 -12.36 -0.21 -5.59
C LEU A 232 -13.72 -0.56 -4.96
N GLU A 233 -13.99 -0.07 -3.75
CA GLU A 233 -15.22 -0.36 -3.02
C GLU A 233 -16.44 0.15 -3.79
N GLU A 234 -16.38 1.37 -4.33
CA GLU A 234 -17.45 1.98 -5.10
C GLU A 234 -17.64 1.34 -6.49
N ALA A 235 -16.64 0.67 -7.02
CA ALA A 235 -16.78 -0.19 -8.21
C ALA A 235 -17.36 -1.57 -7.89
N GLY A 236 -17.55 -1.92 -6.61
CA GLY A 236 -18.05 -3.22 -6.16
C GLY A 236 -16.98 -4.30 -5.99
N CYS A 237 -15.71 -3.91 -6.00
CA CYS A 237 -14.57 -4.78 -5.69
C CYS A 237 -14.38 -4.96 -4.18
N ILE A 238 -13.46 -5.84 -3.78
CA ILE A 238 -13.13 -6.10 -2.38
C ILE A 238 -11.67 -5.79 -2.14
N ILE A 239 -11.38 -5.13 -1.02
CA ILE A 239 -10.03 -4.83 -0.54
C ILE A 239 -9.95 -5.09 0.96
N THR A 240 -8.90 -5.82 1.38
CA THR A 240 -8.65 -6.20 2.78
C THR A 240 -7.15 -6.29 3.06
N ASP A 241 -6.80 -6.61 4.29
CA ASP A 241 -5.47 -7.10 4.62
C ASP A 241 -5.24 -8.54 4.15
N LYS A 242 -4.06 -9.11 4.41
CA LYS A 242 -3.72 -10.49 4.01
C LYS A 242 -4.52 -11.57 4.72
N TYR A 243 -5.21 -11.24 5.79
CA TYR A 243 -6.06 -12.17 6.54
C TYR A 243 -7.53 -12.07 6.15
N GLY A 244 -7.86 -11.21 5.19
CA GLY A 244 -9.25 -10.95 4.78
C GLY A 244 -9.99 -10.00 5.72
N GLN A 245 -9.28 -9.29 6.61
CA GLN A 245 -9.89 -8.33 7.52
C GLN A 245 -10.01 -6.96 6.84
N LYS A 246 -11.10 -6.25 7.16
CA LYS A 246 -11.33 -4.90 6.64
C LYS A 246 -10.21 -3.96 7.11
N LEU A 247 -9.66 -3.17 6.19
CA LEU A 247 -8.69 -2.14 6.52
C LEU A 247 -9.34 -1.10 7.45
N ASN A 248 -8.63 -0.75 8.53
CA ASN A 248 -9.08 0.25 9.51
C ASN A 248 -7.92 1.09 10.04
N ASN A 249 -6.95 1.35 9.19
CA ASN A 249 -5.76 2.12 9.53
C ASN A 249 -6.12 3.59 9.73
N ILE A 250 -5.43 4.23 10.68
CA ILE A 250 -5.53 5.67 10.92
C ILE A 250 -4.98 6.43 9.72
N LEU A 251 -5.57 7.59 9.41
CA LEU A 251 -5.06 8.47 8.37
C LEU A 251 -3.78 9.15 8.86
N SER A 252 -2.64 8.66 8.41
CA SER A 252 -1.31 9.20 8.73
C SER A 252 -0.29 8.77 7.67
N ILE A 253 0.75 9.58 7.47
CA ILE A 253 1.85 9.25 6.57
C ILE A 253 2.69 8.06 7.05
N TYR A 254 2.64 7.76 8.34
CA TYR A 254 3.44 6.68 8.97
C TYR A 254 2.75 5.32 8.92
N GLU A 255 1.45 5.30 8.66
CA GLU A 255 0.67 4.05 8.62
C GLU A 255 0.88 3.28 7.33
N LYS A 256 1.10 1.97 7.48
CA LYS A 256 1.26 1.02 6.36
C LYS A 256 0.42 -0.20 6.59
N THR A 257 -0.04 -0.82 5.52
CA THR A 257 -0.78 -2.08 5.58
C THR A 257 -0.50 -2.96 4.37
N ILE A 258 -0.57 -4.26 4.57
CA ILE A 258 -0.59 -5.22 3.46
C ILE A 258 -1.97 -5.14 2.82
N VAL A 259 -1.99 -5.19 1.49
CA VAL A 259 -3.21 -5.01 0.71
C VAL A 259 -3.46 -6.22 -0.19
N VAL A 260 -4.67 -6.76 -0.12
CA VAL A 260 -5.21 -7.76 -1.05
C VAL A 260 -6.52 -7.24 -1.60
N ALA A 261 -6.58 -7.03 -2.92
CA ALA A 261 -7.77 -6.59 -3.61
C ALA A 261 -8.16 -7.55 -4.74
N ALA A 262 -9.46 -7.70 -4.98
CA ALA A 262 -9.97 -8.50 -6.08
C ALA A 262 -11.29 -7.94 -6.63
N ASN A 263 -11.56 -8.28 -7.88
CA ASN A 263 -12.74 -7.85 -8.62
C ASN A 263 -14.08 -8.36 -8.04
N ASN A 264 -14.07 -9.46 -7.24
CA ASN A 264 -15.26 -9.99 -6.60
C ASN A 264 -14.90 -10.82 -5.35
N ARG A 265 -15.93 -11.12 -4.55
CA ARG A 265 -15.78 -11.85 -3.28
C ARG A 265 -15.22 -13.26 -3.43
N GLU A 266 -15.59 -13.98 -4.47
CA GLU A 266 -15.14 -15.35 -4.70
C GLU A 266 -13.64 -15.39 -5.03
N MET A 267 -13.19 -14.54 -5.95
CA MET A 267 -11.76 -14.39 -6.29
C MET A 267 -10.95 -13.96 -5.07
N HIS A 268 -11.45 -12.97 -4.32
CA HIS A 268 -10.80 -12.48 -3.11
C HIS A 268 -10.62 -13.61 -2.09
N LYS A 269 -11.69 -14.40 -1.82
CA LYS A 269 -11.63 -15.53 -0.90
C LYS A 269 -10.59 -16.56 -1.32
N GLN A 270 -10.57 -16.94 -2.61
CA GLN A 270 -9.58 -17.88 -3.12
C GLN A 270 -8.14 -17.38 -2.94
N ILE A 271 -7.90 -16.07 -3.15
CA ILE A 271 -6.59 -15.46 -2.93
C ILE A 271 -6.20 -15.54 -1.45
N ILE A 272 -7.10 -15.14 -0.54
CA ILE A 272 -6.87 -15.20 0.91
C ILE A 272 -6.59 -16.64 1.37
N ASP A 273 -7.38 -17.60 0.88
CA ASP A 273 -7.19 -19.02 1.20
C ASP A 273 -5.80 -19.53 0.74
N ILE A 274 -5.35 -19.14 -0.45
CA ILE A 274 -4.00 -19.50 -0.94
C ILE A 274 -2.90 -18.87 -0.10
N LEU A 275 -3.01 -17.56 0.21
CA LEU A 275 -2.01 -16.87 1.01
C LEU A 275 -1.88 -17.46 2.42
N ASN A 276 -3.01 -17.85 3.03
CA ASN A 276 -3.02 -18.38 4.40
C ASN A 276 -2.72 -19.88 4.46
N ASN A 277 -3.09 -20.67 3.43
CA ASN A 277 -2.78 -22.08 3.38
C ASN A 277 -1.30 -22.36 3.06
N ASN A 278 -0.62 -21.42 2.39
CA ASN A 278 0.84 -21.51 2.24
C ASN A 278 1.60 -21.32 3.57
N GLN A 279 0.94 -20.81 4.63
CA GLN A 279 1.50 -20.86 5.98
C GLN A 279 1.46 -22.27 6.60
N ALA A 280 0.62 -23.17 6.06
CA ALA A 280 0.56 -24.58 6.50
C ALA A 280 1.63 -25.46 5.83
N ASP A 281 2.25 -25.02 4.74
CA ASP A 281 3.49 -25.59 4.15
C ASP A 281 4.77 -25.00 4.77
N VAL A 282 4.70 -24.40 5.94
CA VAL A 282 5.86 -24.23 6.80
C VAL A 282 6.41 -25.64 7.02
N ILE A 283 7.61 -25.87 6.55
CA ILE A 283 8.40 -27.09 6.68
C ILE A 283 8.07 -27.73 8.04
N GLY A 284 7.11 -28.65 8.05
CA GLY A 284 6.66 -29.30 9.28
C GLY A 284 7.75 -30.15 9.88
N LYS A 285 8.73 -30.54 9.02
CA LYS A 285 9.88 -31.37 9.41
C LYS A 285 11.14 -30.92 8.70
N ILE A 286 12.18 -30.60 9.46
CA ILE A 286 13.50 -30.24 8.94
C ILE A 286 14.46 -31.39 9.27
N GLY A 287 15.07 -31.98 8.25
CA GLY A 287 16.12 -32.98 8.41
C GLY A 287 17.49 -32.29 8.63
N ILE A 288 18.20 -32.66 9.68
CA ILE A 288 19.55 -32.19 9.96
C ILE A 288 20.53 -33.37 9.93
N ILE A 289 21.54 -33.27 9.05
CA ILE A 289 22.66 -34.21 8.96
C ILE A 289 23.93 -33.40 9.28
N SER A 290 24.79 -33.93 10.13
CA SER A 290 26.00 -33.28 10.51
C SER A 290 27.17 -34.28 10.67
N ARG A 291 28.37 -33.80 10.46
CA ARG A 291 29.58 -34.58 10.81
C ARG A 291 29.64 -34.74 12.32
N ILE A 292 29.83 -35.99 12.76
CA ILE A 292 29.90 -36.35 14.18
C ILE A 292 31.32 -36.58 14.68
N ASP A 293 32.31 -36.51 13.79
CA ASP A 293 33.72 -36.67 14.04
C ASP A 293 34.41 -35.37 14.54
N GLN A 294 33.71 -34.28 14.61
CA GLN A 294 34.20 -32.97 15.03
C GLN A 294 33.23 -32.25 15.96
N ASP A 295 33.75 -31.58 16.99
CA ASP A 295 32.93 -30.88 17.98
C ASP A 295 32.22 -29.64 17.45
N LYS A 296 32.86 -28.84 16.58
CA LYS A 296 32.26 -27.59 16.06
C LYS A 296 30.97 -27.80 15.26
N PRO A 297 30.90 -28.75 14.28
CA PRO A 297 29.67 -29.09 13.59
C PRO A 297 28.56 -29.56 14.53
N ILE A 298 28.88 -30.37 15.53
CA ILE A 298 27.90 -30.87 16.49
C ILE A 298 27.29 -29.76 17.33
N LEU A 299 28.11 -28.86 17.90
CA LEU A 299 27.64 -27.71 18.67
C LEU A 299 26.79 -26.74 17.82
N PHE A 300 27.17 -26.56 16.56
CA PHE A 300 26.41 -25.73 15.63
C PHE A 300 25.05 -26.36 15.29
N SER A 301 25.02 -27.68 15.04
CA SER A 301 23.80 -28.44 14.80
C SER A 301 22.84 -28.37 16.00
N ALA A 302 23.35 -28.49 17.22
CA ALA A 302 22.53 -28.37 18.44
C ALA A 302 21.86 -26.98 18.55
N LYS A 303 22.57 -25.91 18.24
CA LYS A 303 22.00 -24.55 18.23
C LYS A 303 20.92 -24.34 17.15
N ILE A 304 21.14 -24.93 15.96
CA ILE A 304 20.15 -24.90 14.88
C ILE A 304 18.90 -25.67 15.28
N ILE A 305 19.04 -26.86 15.86
CA ILE A 305 17.95 -27.70 16.34
C ILE A 305 17.11 -26.93 17.37
N ASP A 306 17.76 -26.34 18.37
CA ASP A 306 17.09 -25.54 19.40
C ASP A 306 16.30 -24.37 18.79
N HIS A 307 16.91 -23.64 17.85
CA HIS A 307 16.26 -22.55 17.14
C HIS A 307 15.03 -23.01 16.34
N ILE A 308 15.13 -24.14 15.65
CA ILE A 308 14.01 -24.71 14.86
C ILE A 308 12.86 -25.14 15.76
N LEU A 309 13.16 -25.84 16.86
CA LEU A 309 12.17 -26.31 17.84
C LEU A 309 11.47 -25.12 18.53
N THR A 310 12.23 -24.08 18.88
CA THR A 310 11.71 -22.84 19.49
C THR A 310 10.71 -22.13 18.56
N ASN A 311 10.88 -22.27 17.23
CA ASN A 311 9.96 -21.72 16.24
C ASN A 311 8.82 -22.68 15.82
N GLY A 312 8.61 -23.76 16.57
CA GLY A 312 7.46 -24.67 16.42
C GLY A 312 7.56 -25.67 15.26
N CYS A 313 8.73 -25.87 14.66
CA CYS A 313 8.97 -26.88 13.63
C CYS A 313 9.42 -28.21 14.21
N GLU A 314 9.06 -29.33 13.58
CA GLU A 314 9.64 -30.65 13.91
C GLU A 314 11.02 -30.82 13.28
N VAL A 315 11.95 -31.40 14.04
CA VAL A 315 13.29 -31.72 13.57
C VAL A 315 13.49 -33.23 13.48
N VAL A 316 13.97 -33.69 12.34
CA VAL A 316 14.40 -35.08 12.13
C VAL A 316 15.92 -35.08 12.03
N ILE A 317 16.60 -35.82 12.92
CA ILE A 317 18.05 -35.94 12.96
C ILE A 317 18.48 -37.38 12.85
N GLU A 318 19.68 -37.59 12.31
CA GLU A 318 20.25 -38.92 12.29
C GLU A 318 20.45 -39.45 13.72
N LYS A 319 20.30 -40.78 13.88
CA LYS A 319 20.37 -41.44 15.18
C LYS A 319 21.75 -41.25 15.84
N GLU A 320 22.82 -41.28 15.05
CA GLU A 320 24.17 -41.03 15.50
C GLU A 320 24.37 -39.59 15.99
N LEU A 321 23.84 -38.60 15.29
CA LEU A 321 23.89 -37.20 15.69
C LEU A 321 23.08 -36.97 16.98
N ALA A 322 21.87 -37.55 17.11
CA ALA A 322 21.07 -37.47 18.32
C ALA A 322 21.82 -38.01 19.55
N ALA A 323 22.46 -39.17 19.43
CA ALA A 323 23.25 -39.80 20.51
C ALA A 323 24.45 -38.97 20.98
N VAL A 324 25.02 -38.15 20.09
CA VAL A 324 26.17 -37.29 20.43
C VAL A 324 25.69 -35.97 21.05
N ILE A 325 24.58 -35.42 20.58
CA ILE A 325 23.98 -34.20 21.16
C ILE A 325 23.47 -34.44 22.58
N ASP A 326 22.76 -35.54 22.84
CA ASP A 326 22.28 -35.91 24.17
C ASP A 326 23.40 -36.10 25.17
N ARG A 327 24.55 -36.65 24.75
CA ARG A 327 25.71 -36.82 25.62
C ARG A 327 26.40 -35.49 26.00
N LYS A 328 26.23 -34.43 25.18
CA LYS A 328 26.83 -33.11 25.40
C LYS A 328 25.92 -32.12 26.11
N SER A 329 24.61 -32.37 26.15
CA SER A 329 23.65 -31.54 26.91
C SER A 329 23.61 -31.89 28.42
N VAL A 330 24.44 -32.84 28.87
CA VAL A 330 24.54 -33.30 30.28
C VAL A 330 25.87 -32.85 30.93
N VAL A 331 26.63 -31.95 30.29
CA VAL A 331 27.88 -31.41 30.90
C VAL A 331 27.75 -29.90 31.09
#